data_7a3579b9ad8bf8c88325cd8a46e755e5
#
_entry.id   7a3579b9ad8bf8c88325cd8a46e755e5
#
_cell.length_a   1.000
_cell.length_b   1.000
_cell.length_c   1.000
_cell.angle_alpha   90.00
_cell.angle_beta   90.00
_cell.angle_gamma   90.00
#
_symmetry.space_group_name_H-M   'P 1'
#
loop_
_entity.id
_entity.type
_entity.pdbx_description
1 polymer ?
#
loop_
_entity_poly.entity_id
_entity_poly.type
_entity_poly.pdbx_seq_one_letter_code
_entity_poly.pdbx_strand_id
1 'polypeptide(L)'
;MSLTLIQLVSEQTLQNLLPALALRPGQIIQVKSSDPRFKQTPRHFVDACKVAGLDATDFPLADTIPHDSPDIQETMQCLEAIIARHDKADLALNLTGGTKLMSIGAYRVAAAHGIPSLYTDTQNRREFVDAQTGRWAPFLPCLAEQVQKLTVPMVMAAQGKDFLEDSFTEPLLEFGREAWRLRLDYHEAISAWTGAIRNSLPRRNMRIDDRPAILRQFLQTPLPSTASAAAADYLDAAAQAGLLRVEPDGRAYLAAEPKKSSVERVSNLLDGAWLELAVADMARRGGRFADLHWSVEPEQRGDDYGETDLIAVDRQKLNLAVISCKTSTEHVSTLEHLSSWRDRARTLGGSHASGHLCLFRAKSPAQASDLCAMGKKMNIQVHIAEDIPACFAEPCSGAL
;
A
#
# COMPACT_ATOMS: atom_id res chain seq x y z
N MET A 1 -17.20 -29.56 -13.29
CA MET A 1 -17.95 -28.38 -13.73
C MET A 1 -17.41 -27.21 -12.94
N SER A 2 -16.89 -26.17 -13.61
CA SER A 2 -16.26 -25.03 -12.98
C SER A 2 -17.05 -23.76 -13.31
N LEU A 3 -17.11 -22.80 -12.38
CA LEU A 3 -17.75 -21.52 -12.57
C LEU A 3 -17.04 -20.73 -13.69
N THR A 4 -17.80 -20.13 -14.57
CA THR A 4 -17.37 -19.06 -15.46
C THR A 4 -17.91 -17.72 -14.94
N LEU A 5 -17.00 -16.83 -14.53
CA LEU A 5 -17.34 -15.49 -14.06
C LEU A 5 -17.20 -14.49 -15.21
N ILE A 6 -18.31 -13.87 -15.60
CA ILE A 6 -18.30 -12.75 -16.54
C ILE A 6 -18.21 -11.45 -15.76
N GLN A 7 -17.27 -10.57 -16.11
CA GLN A 7 -17.06 -9.30 -15.40
C GLN A 7 -16.83 -8.13 -16.34
N LEU A 8 -17.34 -6.97 -15.96
CA LEU A 8 -17.10 -5.72 -16.67
C LEU A 8 -15.77 -5.11 -16.22
N VAL A 9 -14.94 -4.69 -17.20
CA VAL A 9 -13.64 -4.08 -16.91
C VAL A 9 -13.82 -2.65 -16.41
N SER A 10 -13.07 -2.30 -15.37
CA SER A 10 -13.06 -0.99 -14.71
C SER A 10 -11.63 -0.57 -14.39
N GLU A 11 -11.37 0.73 -14.24
CA GLU A 11 -10.11 1.25 -13.69
C GLU A 11 -9.85 0.74 -12.27
N GLN A 12 -10.90 0.39 -11.55
CA GLN A 12 -10.85 -0.14 -10.20
C GLN A 12 -10.83 -1.66 -10.23
N THR A 13 -9.67 -2.21 -10.48
CA THR A 13 -9.46 -3.66 -10.65
C THR A 13 -9.81 -4.47 -9.41
N LEU A 14 -9.74 -3.87 -8.22
CA LEU A 14 -10.03 -4.53 -6.95
C LEU A 14 -11.46 -5.09 -6.87
N GLN A 15 -12.44 -4.37 -7.45
CA GLN A 15 -13.84 -4.80 -7.51
C GLN A 15 -14.05 -6.07 -8.34
N ASN A 16 -13.13 -6.36 -9.25
CA ASN A 16 -13.09 -7.57 -10.05
C ASN A 16 -12.24 -8.66 -9.38
N LEU A 17 -11.19 -8.27 -8.69
CA LEU A 17 -10.30 -9.20 -8.01
C LEU A 17 -10.95 -9.89 -6.80
N LEU A 18 -11.72 -9.16 -5.99
CA LEU A 18 -12.36 -9.73 -4.81
C LEU A 18 -13.31 -10.91 -5.12
N PRO A 19 -14.25 -10.80 -6.08
CA PRO A 19 -15.07 -11.95 -6.49
C PRO A 19 -14.25 -13.09 -7.09
N ALA A 20 -13.20 -12.80 -7.84
CA ALA A 20 -12.33 -13.84 -8.41
C ALA A 20 -11.61 -14.63 -7.31
N LEU A 21 -11.10 -13.95 -6.26
CA LEU A 21 -10.47 -14.59 -5.10
C LEU A 21 -11.45 -15.48 -4.32
N ALA A 22 -12.70 -15.02 -4.19
CA ALA A 22 -13.72 -15.72 -3.45
C ALA A 22 -14.21 -16.98 -4.17
N LEU A 23 -14.61 -16.79 -5.40
CA LEU A 23 -15.30 -17.81 -6.18
C LEU A 23 -14.33 -18.81 -6.83
N ARG A 24 -13.05 -18.42 -6.98
CA ARG A 24 -12.02 -19.21 -7.66
C ARG A 24 -12.55 -19.86 -8.95
N PRO A 25 -13.09 -19.06 -9.88
CA PRO A 25 -13.71 -19.58 -11.10
C PRO A 25 -12.67 -20.30 -11.97
N GLY A 26 -13.10 -21.32 -12.69
CA GLY A 26 -12.23 -21.99 -13.67
C GLY A 26 -12.03 -21.16 -14.93
N GLN A 27 -12.94 -20.20 -15.19
CA GLN A 27 -12.81 -19.26 -16.29
C GLN A 27 -13.31 -17.88 -15.90
N ILE A 28 -12.61 -16.82 -16.36
CA ILE A 28 -13.08 -15.44 -16.22
C ILE A 28 -13.14 -14.80 -17.60
N ILE A 29 -14.31 -14.31 -17.97
CA ILE A 29 -14.52 -13.57 -19.22
C ILE A 29 -14.63 -12.09 -18.85
N GLN A 30 -13.69 -11.28 -19.35
CA GLN A 30 -13.68 -9.86 -19.16
C GLN A 30 -14.37 -9.16 -20.32
N VAL A 31 -15.25 -8.21 -20.05
CA VAL A 31 -15.95 -7.40 -21.07
C VAL A 31 -15.54 -5.94 -20.88
N LYS A 32 -14.96 -5.33 -21.90
CA LYS A 32 -14.47 -3.94 -21.85
C LYS A 32 -15.02 -3.10 -23.01
N SER A 33 -15.01 -1.77 -22.85
CA SER A 33 -15.17 -0.85 -23.97
C SER A 33 -13.89 -0.77 -24.81
N SER A 34 -13.95 -0.15 -25.98
CA SER A 34 -12.78 0.13 -26.81
C SER A 34 -11.92 1.29 -26.30
N ASP A 35 -12.35 1.98 -25.24
CA ASP A 35 -11.61 3.10 -24.64
C ASP A 35 -10.13 2.71 -24.38
N PRO A 36 -9.16 3.45 -24.91
CA PRO A 36 -7.74 3.16 -24.78
C PRO A 36 -7.26 3.01 -23.33
N ARG A 37 -7.92 3.66 -22.36
CA ARG A 37 -7.61 3.55 -20.94
C ARG A 37 -7.68 2.11 -20.42
N PHE A 38 -8.56 1.29 -21.00
CA PHE A 38 -8.74 -0.10 -20.59
C PHE A 38 -7.89 -1.11 -21.39
N LYS A 39 -6.95 -0.63 -22.22
CA LYS A 39 -6.15 -1.52 -23.08
C LYS A 39 -5.33 -2.55 -22.29
N GLN A 40 -4.72 -2.13 -21.19
CA GLN A 40 -3.88 -3.00 -20.36
C GLN A 40 -4.60 -3.60 -19.13
N THR A 41 -5.73 -3.03 -18.72
CA THR A 41 -6.44 -3.41 -17.50
C THR A 41 -6.75 -4.92 -17.41
N PRO A 42 -7.22 -5.59 -18.48
CA PRO A 42 -7.45 -7.03 -18.43
C PRO A 42 -6.20 -7.85 -18.14
N ARG A 43 -5.04 -7.42 -18.65
CA ARG A 43 -3.76 -8.07 -18.40
C ARG A 43 -3.31 -7.88 -16.95
N HIS A 44 -3.38 -6.66 -16.44
CA HIS A 44 -3.06 -6.37 -15.04
C HIS A 44 -3.94 -7.18 -14.08
N PHE A 45 -5.22 -7.34 -14.39
CA PHE A 45 -6.11 -8.20 -13.63
C PHE A 45 -5.64 -9.67 -13.63
N VAL A 46 -5.25 -10.20 -14.78
CA VAL A 46 -4.73 -11.58 -14.91
C VAL A 46 -3.43 -11.73 -14.10
N ASP A 47 -2.55 -10.75 -14.15
CA ASP A 47 -1.29 -10.77 -13.38
C ASP A 47 -1.57 -10.75 -11.87
N ALA A 48 -2.53 -9.94 -11.40
CA ALA A 48 -2.99 -9.96 -10.01
C ALA A 48 -3.59 -11.32 -9.59
N CYS A 49 -4.35 -11.97 -10.46
CA CYS A 49 -4.86 -13.32 -10.22
C CYS A 49 -3.73 -14.34 -10.06
N LYS A 50 -2.68 -14.26 -10.88
CA LYS A 50 -1.49 -15.13 -10.76
C LYS A 50 -0.77 -14.91 -9.43
N VAL A 51 -0.56 -13.65 -9.03
CA VAL A 51 0.01 -13.30 -7.72
C VAL A 51 -0.83 -13.88 -6.58
N ALA A 52 -2.15 -13.91 -6.76
CA ALA A 52 -3.09 -14.52 -5.82
C ALA A 52 -3.14 -16.06 -5.83
N GLY A 53 -2.33 -16.71 -6.66
CA GLY A 53 -2.32 -18.16 -6.79
C GLY A 53 -3.57 -18.75 -7.45
N LEU A 54 -4.25 -17.94 -8.27
CA LEU A 54 -5.32 -18.45 -9.14
C LEU A 54 -4.71 -19.00 -10.43
N ASP A 55 -5.26 -20.10 -10.93
CA ASP A 55 -4.92 -20.58 -12.26
C ASP A 55 -5.55 -19.66 -13.29
N ALA A 56 -4.75 -18.76 -13.84
CA ALA A 56 -5.17 -17.77 -14.82
C ALA A 56 -4.75 -18.13 -16.27
N THR A 57 -4.33 -19.36 -16.49
CA THR A 57 -3.80 -19.83 -17.78
C THR A 57 -4.85 -19.72 -18.87
N ASP A 58 -6.10 -20.01 -18.55
CA ASP A 58 -7.24 -20.04 -19.46
C ASP A 58 -8.13 -18.79 -19.35
N PHE A 59 -7.64 -17.70 -18.73
CA PHE A 59 -8.40 -16.45 -18.73
C PHE A 59 -8.22 -15.73 -20.07
N PRO A 60 -9.26 -15.71 -20.94
CA PRO A 60 -9.14 -15.09 -22.24
C PRO A 60 -8.95 -13.58 -22.10
N LEU A 61 -8.29 -12.99 -23.09
CA LEU A 61 -8.28 -11.55 -23.25
C LEU A 61 -9.73 -11.05 -23.41
N ALA A 62 -9.99 -9.84 -22.90
CA ALA A 62 -11.32 -9.26 -22.83
C ALA A 62 -12.05 -9.23 -24.18
N ASP A 63 -13.32 -9.64 -24.19
CA ASP A 63 -14.25 -9.31 -25.26
C ASP A 63 -14.46 -7.78 -25.28
N THR A 64 -14.31 -7.17 -26.45
CA THR A 64 -14.33 -5.71 -26.58
C THR A 64 -15.59 -5.27 -27.29
N ILE A 65 -16.38 -4.42 -26.64
CA ILE A 65 -17.47 -3.69 -27.27
C ILE A 65 -16.85 -2.57 -28.12
N PRO A 66 -17.18 -2.43 -29.41
CA PRO A 66 -16.45 -1.57 -30.35
C PRO A 66 -16.70 -0.07 -30.19
N HIS A 67 -17.15 0.38 -29.01
CA HIS A 67 -17.38 1.78 -28.69
C HIS A 67 -16.68 2.16 -27.38
N ASP A 68 -16.17 3.41 -27.28
CA ASP A 68 -15.48 3.91 -26.09
C ASP A 68 -16.43 4.08 -24.91
N SER A 69 -17.69 4.38 -25.17
CA SER A 69 -18.76 4.49 -24.18
C SER A 69 -19.98 3.70 -24.64
N PRO A 70 -19.96 2.36 -24.48
CA PRO A 70 -21.06 1.51 -24.92
C PRO A 70 -22.36 1.88 -24.22
N ASP A 71 -23.44 1.80 -24.98
CA ASP A 71 -24.80 1.94 -24.46
C ASP A 71 -25.34 0.62 -23.87
N ILE A 72 -26.56 0.66 -23.37
CA ILE A 72 -27.21 -0.50 -22.77
C ILE A 72 -27.40 -1.63 -23.83
N GLN A 73 -27.82 -1.29 -25.05
CA GLN A 73 -28.14 -2.26 -26.07
C GLN A 73 -26.88 -2.98 -26.59
N GLU A 74 -25.83 -2.23 -26.85
CA GLU A 74 -24.51 -2.77 -27.26
C GLU A 74 -23.96 -3.74 -26.22
N THR A 75 -24.05 -3.35 -24.92
CA THR A 75 -23.63 -4.21 -23.82
C THR A 75 -24.47 -5.49 -23.77
N MET A 76 -25.79 -5.39 -23.93
CA MET A 76 -26.66 -6.55 -23.95
C MET A 76 -26.31 -7.48 -25.11
N GLN A 77 -26.11 -6.96 -26.31
CA GLN A 77 -25.74 -7.78 -27.49
C GLN A 77 -24.42 -8.53 -27.28
N CYS A 78 -23.41 -7.87 -26.72
CA CYS A 78 -22.13 -8.50 -26.41
C CYS A 78 -22.32 -9.66 -25.41
N LEU A 79 -23.03 -9.40 -24.31
CA LEU A 79 -23.26 -10.41 -23.27
C LEU A 79 -24.12 -11.58 -23.74
N GLU A 80 -25.15 -11.33 -24.54
CA GLU A 80 -25.97 -12.39 -25.15
C GLU A 80 -25.13 -13.32 -26.04
N ALA A 81 -24.21 -12.75 -26.83
CA ALA A 81 -23.28 -13.53 -27.64
C ALA A 81 -22.31 -14.38 -26.79
N ILE A 82 -21.88 -13.88 -25.62
CA ILE A 82 -21.08 -14.65 -24.67
C ILE A 82 -21.89 -15.76 -24.05
N ILE A 83 -23.07 -15.46 -23.51
CA ILE A 83 -23.95 -16.43 -22.83
C ILE A 83 -24.37 -17.57 -23.78
N ALA A 84 -24.61 -17.28 -25.04
CA ALA A 84 -24.98 -18.30 -26.04
C ALA A 84 -23.90 -19.40 -26.22
N ARG A 85 -22.68 -19.16 -25.82
CA ARG A 85 -21.55 -20.09 -25.95
C ARG A 85 -21.27 -20.91 -24.66
N HIS A 86 -22.03 -20.67 -23.59
CA HIS A 86 -21.80 -21.28 -22.27
C HIS A 86 -23.07 -21.89 -21.68
N ASP A 87 -22.93 -22.89 -20.81
CA ASP A 87 -24.03 -23.36 -20.00
C ASP A 87 -24.37 -22.31 -18.92
N LYS A 88 -25.62 -21.81 -18.98
CA LYS A 88 -26.12 -20.79 -18.06
C LYS A 88 -26.00 -21.20 -16.58
N ALA A 89 -26.08 -22.50 -16.30
CA ALA A 89 -25.96 -23.04 -14.96
C ALA A 89 -24.54 -22.85 -14.37
N ASP A 90 -23.55 -22.64 -15.23
CA ASP A 90 -22.13 -22.43 -14.83
C ASP A 90 -21.71 -20.96 -14.84
N LEU A 91 -22.65 -20.03 -15.11
CA LEU A 91 -22.36 -18.61 -15.20
C LEU A 91 -22.69 -17.84 -13.91
N ALA A 92 -21.90 -16.80 -13.65
CA ALA A 92 -22.23 -15.69 -12.77
C ALA A 92 -21.72 -14.37 -13.38
N LEU A 93 -22.40 -13.26 -13.10
CA LEU A 93 -22.03 -11.94 -13.59
C LEU A 93 -21.57 -11.03 -12.45
N ASN A 94 -20.40 -10.42 -12.59
CA ASN A 94 -19.97 -9.29 -11.75
C ASN A 94 -20.29 -7.97 -12.47
N LEU A 95 -21.23 -7.22 -11.92
CA LEU A 95 -21.77 -5.99 -12.48
C LEU A 95 -21.01 -4.73 -12.01
N THR A 96 -19.99 -4.90 -11.14
CA THR A 96 -19.38 -3.78 -10.41
C THR A 96 -18.57 -2.86 -11.31
N GLY A 97 -17.89 -3.45 -12.29
CA GLY A 97 -17.08 -2.69 -13.24
C GLY A 97 -17.86 -2.05 -14.38
N GLY A 98 -17.12 -1.52 -15.35
CA GLY A 98 -17.69 -0.88 -16.53
C GLY A 98 -18.32 0.49 -16.26
N THR A 99 -18.99 1.04 -17.28
CA THR A 99 -19.79 2.25 -17.14
C THR A 99 -21.15 1.92 -16.52
N LYS A 100 -21.85 2.93 -16.01
CA LYS A 100 -23.22 2.74 -15.47
C LYS A 100 -24.16 2.11 -16.50
N LEU A 101 -24.05 2.48 -17.78
CA LEU A 101 -24.87 1.91 -18.86
C LEU A 101 -24.51 0.45 -19.10
N MET A 102 -23.23 0.10 -19.05
CA MET A 102 -22.79 -1.29 -19.14
C MET A 102 -23.33 -2.13 -17.97
N SER A 103 -23.26 -1.64 -16.73
CA SER A 103 -23.80 -2.35 -15.56
C SER A 103 -25.31 -2.56 -15.65
N ILE A 104 -26.07 -1.56 -16.15
CA ILE A 104 -27.52 -1.69 -16.37
C ILE A 104 -27.80 -2.73 -17.46
N GLY A 105 -27.09 -2.71 -18.57
CA GLY A 105 -27.22 -3.70 -19.65
C GLY A 105 -26.94 -5.11 -19.16
N ALA A 106 -25.84 -5.28 -18.42
CA ALA A 106 -25.45 -6.56 -17.84
C ALA A 106 -26.49 -7.10 -16.84
N TYR A 107 -27.02 -6.24 -15.96
CA TYR A 107 -28.09 -6.63 -15.04
C TYR A 107 -29.35 -7.11 -15.78
N ARG A 108 -29.79 -6.40 -16.84
CA ARG A 108 -30.96 -6.80 -17.63
C ARG A 108 -30.77 -8.17 -18.28
N VAL A 109 -29.58 -8.43 -18.81
CA VAL A 109 -29.26 -9.75 -19.39
C VAL A 109 -29.22 -10.82 -18.32
N ALA A 110 -28.57 -10.58 -17.18
CA ALA A 110 -28.54 -11.53 -16.07
C ALA A 110 -29.94 -11.90 -15.60
N ALA A 111 -30.82 -10.91 -15.39
CA ALA A 111 -32.21 -11.11 -14.98
C ALA A 111 -33.03 -11.89 -16.03
N ALA A 112 -32.89 -11.57 -17.32
CA ALA A 112 -33.60 -12.25 -18.41
C ALA A 112 -33.22 -13.74 -18.53
N HIS A 113 -31.98 -14.09 -18.19
CA HIS A 113 -31.49 -15.48 -18.27
C HIS A 113 -31.48 -16.22 -16.93
N GLY A 114 -31.87 -15.59 -15.83
CA GLY A 114 -31.80 -16.17 -14.48
C GLY A 114 -30.38 -16.46 -14.04
N ILE A 115 -29.38 -15.68 -14.51
CA ILE A 115 -27.98 -15.82 -14.15
C ILE A 115 -27.75 -15.03 -12.88
N PRO A 116 -27.14 -15.64 -11.83
CA PRO A 116 -26.80 -14.92 -10.59
C PRO A 116 -25.83 -13.78 -10.87
N SER A 117 -26.09 -12.62 -10.26
CA SER A 117 -25.25 -11.45 -10.41
C SER A 117 -24.91 -10.79 -9.08
N LEU A 118 -23.76 -10.13 -9.06
CA LEU A 118 -23.30 -9.39 -7.88
C LEU A 118 -22.83 -8.00 -8.26
N TYR A 119 -22.96 -7.08 -7.32
CA TYR A 119 -22.39 -5.73 -7.35
C TYR A 119 -21.68 -5.46 -6.02
N THR A 120 -20.42 -5.07 -6.06
CA THR A 120 -19.60 -4.81 -4.89
C THR A 120 -19.36 -3.31 -4.73
N ASP A 121 -19.91 -2.73 -3.68
CA ASP A 121 -19.61 -1.36 -3.25
C ASP A 121 -18.43 -1.40 -2.26
N THR A 122 -17.23 -1.24 -2.78
CA THR A 122 -16.00 -1.25 -1.97
C THR A 122 -15.92 -0.06 -1.02
N GLN A 123 -16.52 1.07 -1.38
CA GLN A 123 -16.52 2.28 -0.57
C GLN A 123 -17.32 2.11 0.73
N ASN A 124 -18.52 1.52 0.62
CA ASN A 124 -19.42 1.30 1.75
C ASN A 124 -19.34 -0.14 2.29
N ARG A 125 -18.44 -0.97 1.77
CA ARG A 125 -18.26 -2.38 2.16
C ARG A 125 -19.57 -3.18 2.07
N ARG A 126 -20.29 -3.01 0.99
CA ARG A 126 -21.58 -3.69 0.76
C ARG A 126 -21.53 -4.52 -0.51
N GLU A 127 -22.18 -5.65 -0.45
CA GLU A 127 -22.47 -6.46 -1.61
C GLU A 127 -23.98 -6.51 -1.85
N PHE A 128 -24.34 -6.37 -3.10
CA PHE A 128 -25.72 -6.57 -3.58
C PHE A 128 -25.70 -7.80 -4.49
N VAL A 129 -26.42 -8.81 -4.11
CA VAL A 129 -26.53 -10.06 -4.85
C VAL A 129 -27.95 -10.23 -5.34
N ASP A 130 -28.10 -10.33 -6.65
CA ASP A 130 -29.35 -10.78 -7.25
C ASP A 130 -29.18 -12.22 -7.74
N ALA A 131 -29.62 -13.15 -6.89
CA ALA A 131 -29.38 -14.57 -7.06
C ALA A 131 -30.54 -15.38 -6.50
N GLN A 132 -31.73 -15.18 -7.11
CA GLN A 132 -32.90 -15.97 -6.72
C GLN A 132 -32.80 -17.42 -7.21
N THR A 133 -31.99 -17.68 -8.23
CA THR A 133 -31.81 -18.99 -8.84
C THR A 133 -30.35 -19.19 -9.25
N GLY A 134 -29.96 -20.45 -9.42
CA GLY A 134 -28.64 -20.80 -9.90
C GLY A 134 -27.74 -21.44 -8.83
N ARG A 135 -26.92 -22.37 -9.28
CA ARG A 135 -26.01 -23.18 -8.46
C ARG A 135 -25.00 -22.34 -7.65
N TRP A 136 -24.59 -21.21 -8.20
CA TRP A 136 -23.55 -20.34 -7.63
C TRP A 136 -24.10 -19.25 -6.71
N ALA A 137 -25.43 -19.07 -6.69
CA ALA A 137 -26.06 -18.06 -5.84
C ALA A 137 -25.61 -18.06 -4.36
N PRO A 138 -25.49 -19.25 -3.70
CA PRO A 138 -25.08 -19.29 -2.29
C PRO A 138 -23.62 -18.85 -2.04
N PHE A 139 -22.77 -18.80 -3.06
CA PHE A 139 -21.35 -18.49 -2.95
C PHE A 139 -21.03 -17.04 -3.29
N LEU A 140 -22.00 -16.25 -3.76
CA LEU A 140 -21.75 -14.87 -4.19
C LEU A 140 -21.48 -13.88 -3.06
N PRO A 141 -22.09 -13.93 -1.86
CA PRO A 141 -21.70 -13.09 -0.75
C PRO A 141 -20.28 -13.44 -0.29
N CYS A 142 -19.32 -12.65 -0.67
CA CYS A 142 -17.90 -13.03 -0.55
C CYS A 142 -16.97 -11.94 -0.02
N LEU A 143 -17.46 -10.71 0.09
CA LEU A 143 -16.60 -9.55 0.41
C LEU A 143 -15.90 -9.69 1.77
N ALA A 144 -16.65 -10.07 2.81
CA ALA A 144 -16.14 -10.07 4.19
C ALA A 144 -14.95 -11.02 4.40
N GLU A 145 -14.97 -12.20 3.75
CA GLU A 145 -13.89 -13.18 3.86
C GLU A 145 -12.67 -12.82 3.01
N GLN A 146 -12.89 -12.26 1.83
CA GLN A 146 -11.83 -12.06 0.84
C GLN A 146 -10.98 -10.84 1.12
N VAL A 147 -11.53 -9.85 1.83
CA VAL A 147 -10.78 -8.70 2.32
C VAL A 147 -9.54 -9.10 3.12
N GLN A 148 -9.66 -10.17 3.90
CA GLN A 148 -8.55 -10.66 4.72
C GLN A 148 -7.44 -11.34 3.90
N LYS A 149 -7.73 -11.73 2.67
CA LYS A 149 -6.78 -12.40 1.77
C LYS A 149 -6.08 -11.44 0.82
N LEU A 150 -6.50 -10.17 0.77
CA LEU A 150 -5.84 -9.16 -0.05
C LEU A 150 -4.43 -8.89 0.45
N THR A 151 -3.50 -8.81 -0.50
CA THR A 151 -2.12 -8.42 -0.24
C THR A 151 -1.71 -7.21 -1.09
N VAL A 152 -0.69 -6.49 -0.64
CA VAL A 152 -0.12 -5.36 -1.38
C VAL A 152 0.32 -5.78 -2.79
N PRO A 153 1.07 -6.90 -2.96
CA PRO A 153 1.45 -7.37 -4.29
C PRO A 153 0.25 -7.60 -5.23
N MET A 154 -0.84 -8.17 -4.73
CA MET A 154 -2.05 -8.40 -5.53
C MET A 154 -2.64 -7.08 -6.04
N VAL A 155 -2.78 -6.10 -5.15
CA VAL A 155 -3.39 -4.82 -5.49
C VAL A 155 -2.48 -4.03 -6.42
N MET A 156 -1.16 -4.03 -6.19
CA MET A 156 -0.19 -3.37 -7.07
C MET A 156 -0.12 -4.03 -8.45
N ALA A 157 -0.09 -5.35 -8.53
CA ALA A 157 -0.15 -6.07 -9.81
C ALA A 157 -1.43 -5.73 -10.59
N ALA A 158 -2.58 -5.55 -9.90
CA ALA A 158 -3.82 -5.10 -10.51
C ALA A 158 -3.75 -3.67 -11.09
N GLN A 159 -2.75 -2.89 -10.71
CA GLN A 159 -2.41 -1.58 -11.30
C GLN A 159 -1.23 -1.68 -12.29
N GLY A 160 -0.74 -2.87 -12.58
CA GLY A 160 0.40 -3.12 -13.46
C GLY A 160 1.72 -2.67 -12.86
N LYS A 161 1.86 -2.76 -11.54
CA LYS A 161 3.07 -2.38 -10.79
C LYS A 161 3.71 -3.59 -10.14
N ASP A 162 5.01 -3.69 -10.27
CA ASP A 162 5.88 -4.52 -9.44
C ASP A 162 6.66 -3.61 -8.48
N PHE A 163 7.26 -4.18 -7.44
CA PHE A 163 8.03 -3.41 -6.48
C PHE A 163 9.15 -4.21 -5.84
N LEU A 164 10.16 -3.49 -5.40
CA LEU A 164 11.20 -3.94 -4.48
C LEU A 164 10.89 -3.39 -3.10
N GLU A 165 11.26 -4.09 -2.06
CA GLU A 165 11.08 -3.68 -0.68
C GLU A 165 12.27 -4.01 0.19
N ASP A 166 12.42 -3.25 1.28
CA ASP A 166 13.26 -3.64 2.40
C ASP A 166 12.44 -4.48 3.39
N SER A 167 13.08 -5.51 3.95
CA SER A 167 12.47 -6.30 5.02
C SER A 167 12.78 -5.67 6.37
N PHE A 168 11.76 -5.52 7.22
CA PHE A 168 11.97 -5.22 8.62
C PHE A 168 11.99 -6.50 9.47
N THR A 169 12.91 -6.53 10.42
CA THR A 169 13.03 -7.61 11.40
C THR A 169 12.37 -7.21 12.71
N GLU A 170 12.01 -8.17 13.56
CA GLU A 170 11.43 -7.85 14.87
C GLU A 170 12.33 -6.91 15.71
N PRO A 171 13.68 -7.08 15.78
CA PRO A 171 14.53 -6.12 16.46
C PRO A 171 14.47 -4.69 15.92
N LEU A 172 14.29 -4.50 14.61
CA LEU A 172 14.11 -3.17 14.03
C LEU A 172 12.78 -2.54 14.43
N LEU A 173 11.70 -3.33 14.50
CA LEU A 173 10.40 -2.83 14.97
C LEU A 173 10.43 -2.48 16.47
N GLU A 174 11.12 -3.29 17.27
CA GLU A 174 11.36 -2.98 18.70
C GLU A 174 12.16 -1.68 18.87
N PHE A 175 13.21 -1.49 18.06
CA PHE A 175 13.92 -0.22 18.01
C PHE A 175 13.00 0.94 17.65
N GLY A 176 12.17 0.81 16.62
CA GLY A 176 11.19 1.84 16.24
C GLY A 176 10.26 2.22 17.39
N ARG A 177 9.72 1.21 18.09
CA ARG A 177 8.86 1.39 19.28
C ARG A 177 9.54 2.14 20.40
N GLU A 178 10.76 1.75 20.73
CA GLU A 178 11.54 2.38 21.79
C GLU A 178 12.01 3.78 21.39
N ALA A 179 12.44 3.96 20.15
CA ALA A 179 12.76 5.26 19.58
C ALA A 179 11.59 6.24 19.67
N TRP A 180 10.38 5.77 19.36
CA TRP A 180 9.15 6.58 19.51
C TRP A 180 8.95 7.03 20.95
N ARG A 181 8.98 6.10 21.90
CA ARG A 181 8.81 6.38 23.33
C ARG A 181 9.82 7.41 23.84
N LEU A 182 11.11 7.19 23.54
CA LEU A 182 12.19 8.06 24.00
C LEU A 182 12.15 9.44 23.34
N ARG A 183 11.78 9.51 22.07
CA ARG A 183 11.71 10.79 21.35
C ARG A 183 10.51 11.64 21.72
N LEU A 184 9.46 11.09 22.29
CA LEU A 184 8.38 11.90 22.87
C LEU A 184 8.92 12.83 23.96
N ASP A 185 9.82 12.32 24.83
CA ASP A 185 10.34 13.04 25.97
C ASP A 185 11.67 13.77 25.66
N TYR A 186 12.54 13.16 24.84
CA TYR A 186 13.95 13.58 24.67
C TYR A 186 14.33 13.88 23.21
N HIS A 187 13.39 14.32 22.40
CA HIS A 187 13.60 14.52 20.96
C HIS A 187 14.84 15.36 20.63
N GLU A 188 14.98 16.52 21.27
CA GLU A 188 16.06 17.47 20.96
C GLU A 188 17.45 16.87 21.24
N ALA A 189 17.59 16.18 22.37
CA ALA A 189 18.86 15.57 22.76
C ALA A 189 19.25 14.42 21.80
N ILE A 190 18.28 13.56 21.46
CA ILE A 190 18.50 12.44 20.54
C ILE A 190 18.77 12.97 19.12
N SER A 191 18.04 13.99 18.66
CA SER A 191 18.23 14.58 17.34
C SER A 191 19.59 15.30 17.22
N ALA A 192 20.03 15.98 18.26
CA ALA A 192 21.37 16.58 18.29
C ALA A 192 22.46 15.51 18.15
N TRP A 193 22.32 14.38 18.84
CA TRP A 193 23.26 13.28 18.78
C TRP A 193 23.24 12.58 17.41
N THR A 194 22.06 12.20 16.88
CA THR A 194 21.94 11.54 15.57
C THR A 194 22.36 12.48 14.43
N GLY A 195 22.08 13.78 14.56
CA GLY A 195 22.56 14.81 13.65
C GLY A 195 24.08 14.94 13.65
N ALA A 196 24.74 14.81 14.81
CA ALA A 196 26.19 14.78 14.89
C ALA A 196 26.78 13.57 14.15
N ILE A 197 26.17 12.39 14.29
CA ILE A 197 26.56 11.19 13.51
C ILE A 197 26.45 11.47 12.02
N ARG A 198 25.29 11.93 11.56
CA ARG A 198 25.04 12.23 10.14
C ARG A 198 26.04 13.25 9.59
N ASN A 199 26.34 14.29 10.34
CA ASN A 199 27.28 15.33 9.92
C ASN A 199 28.75 14.88 9.92
N SER A 200 29.10 13.83 10.66
CA SER A 200 30.44 13.22 10.66
C SER A 200 30.65 12.21 9.54
N LEU A 201 29.57 11.82 8.83
CA LEU A 201 29.69 10.91 7.68
C LEU A 201 30.61 11.49 6.60
N PRO A 202 31.41 10.62 5.96
CA PRO A 202 32.29 11.03 4.89
C PRO A 202 31.54 11.73 3.74
N ARG A 203 32.02 12.90 3.31
CA ARG A 203 31.35 13.73 2.29
C ARG A 203 31.29 13.07 0.90
N ARG A 204 30.31 13.47 0.08
CA ARG A 204 30.07 12.95 -1.27
C ARG A 204 31.28 13.08 -2.23
N ASN A 205 32.21 13.98 -2.00
CA ASN A 205 33.33 14.30 -2.90
C ASN A 205 34.57 13.40 -2.73
N MET A 206 34.47 12.28 -2.01
CA MET A 206 35.56 11.31 -1.91
C MET A 206 35.79 10.58 -3.23
N ARG A 207 37.07 10.34 -3.56
CA ARG A 207 37.44 9.50 -4.70
C ARG A 207 36.82 8.11 -4.52
N ILE A 208 36.28 7.57 -5.60
CA ILE A 208 35.59 6.26 -5.60
C ILE A 208 36.51 5.16 -5.08
N ASP A 209 37.80 5.20 -5.48
CA ASP A 209 38.79 4.17 -5.15
C ASP A 209 39.20 4.16 -3.67
N ASP A 210 39.16 5.31 -3.00
CA ASP A 210 39.53 5.43 -1.57
C ASP A 210 38.32 5.20 -0.64
N ARG A 211 37.11 5.18 -1.19
CA ARG A 211 35.86 5.15 -0.42
C ARG A 211 35.76 3.96 0.55
N PRO A 212 36.09 2.72 0.20
CA PRO A 212 35.98 1.59 1.12
C PRO A 212 36.95 1.71 2.31
N ALA A 213 38.15 2.24 2.11
CA ALA A 213 39.14 2.43 3.19
C ALA A 213 38.67 3.51 4.18
N ILE A 214 38.19 4.63 3.67
CA ILE A 214 37.68 5.75 4.48
C ILE A 214 36.42 5.32 5.25
N LEU A 215 35.51 4.56 4.63
CA LEU A 215 34.31 4.04 5.33
C LEU A 215 34.69 3.04 6.42
N ARG A 216 35.70 2.16 6.20
CA ARG A 216 36.21 1.28 7.25
C ARG A 216 36.80 2.07 8.43
N GLN A 217 37.59 3.09 8.14
CA GLN A 217 38.14 3.96 9.18
C GLN A 217 37.02 4.67 9.96
N PHE A 218 36.00 5.18 9.26
CA PHE A 218 34.83 5.81 9.90
C PHE A 218 34.12 4.82 10.84
N LEU A 219 33.82 3.60 10.38
CA LEU A 219 33.15 2.56 11.18
C LEU A 219 33.99 2.06 12.36
N GLN A 220 35.31 2.29 12.35
CA GLN A 220 36.22 1.99 13.47
C GLN A 220 36.43 3.19 14.44
N THR A 221 35.88 4.36 14.08
CA THR A 221 35.94 5.55 14.93
C THR A 221 34.72 5.57 15.86
N PRO A 222 34.91 5.78 17.17
CA PRO A 222 33.77 5.89 18.08
C PRO A 222 32.84 7.03 17.67
N LEU A 223 31.53 6.80 17.82
CA LEU A 223 30.55 7.86 17.65
C LEU A 223 30.73 8.97 18.67
N PRO A 224 30.31 10.21 18.35
CA PRO A 224 30.41 11.33 19.26
C PRO A 224 29.76 11.02 20.62
N SER A 225 30.51 11.23 21.72
CA SER A 225 30.06 10.96 23.08
C SER A 225 29.10 12.02 23.66
N THR A 226 28.52 12.87 22.84
CA THR A 226 27.58 13.94 23.22
C THR A 226 26.19 13.45 23.67
N ALA A 227 26.03 12.13 23.83
CA ALA A 227 24.82 11.56 24.37
C ALA A 227 24.64 11.95 25.84
N SER A 228 23.61 12.73 26.15
CA SER A 228 23.11 12.87 27.51
C SER A 228 22.67 11.50 28.05
N ALA A 229 22.52 11.36 29.39
CA ALA A 229 21.94 10.14 29.97
C ALA A 229 20.62 9.68 29.29
N ALA A 230 19.86 10.63 28.79
CA ALA A 230 18.63 10.38 28.02
C ALA A 230 18.84 9.66 26.67
N ALA A 231 20.05 9.68 26.11
CA ALA A 231 20.35 8.96 24.88
C ALA A 231 20.91 7.54 25.16
N ALA A 232 21.21 7.18 26.41
CA ALA A 232 21.74 5.86 26.74
C ALA A 232 20.73 4.74 26.36
N ASP A 233 19.47 4.90 26.75
CA ASP A 233 18.41 3.92 26.40
C ASP A 233 18.21 3.83 24.88
N TYR A 234 18.34 4.94 24.16
CA TYR A 234 18.26 4.96 22.70
C TYR A 234 19.45 4.22 22.05
N LEU A 235 20.64 4.38 22.61
CA LEU A 235 21.84 3.65 22.20
C LEU A 235 21.67 2.15 22.43
N ASP A 236 21.15 1.75 23.58
CA ASP A 236 20.92 0.35 23.93
C ASP A 236 19.89 -0.28 22.99
N ALA A 237 18.79 0.39 22.72
CA ALA A 237 17.80 -0.07 21.74
C ALA A 237 18.39 -0.20 20.32
N ALA A 238 19.18 0.75 19.89
CA ALA A 238 19.87 0.71 18.60
C ALA A 238 20.92 -0.42 18.53
N ALA A 239 21.60 -0.70 19.62
CA ALA A 239 22.55 -1.81 19.71
C ALA A 239 21.85 -3.17 19.67
N GLN A 240 20.74 -3.33 20.38
CA GLN A 240 19.90 -4.54 20.35
C GLN A 240 19.35 -4.80 18.93
N ALA A 241 19.02 -3.76 18.20
CA ALA A 241 18.60 -3.84 16.80
C ALA A 241 19.76 -4.11 15.82
N GLY A 242 21.00 -4.20 16.29
CA GLY A 242 22.18 -4.41 15.45
C GLY A 242 22.59 -3.20 14.60
N LEU A 243 22.08 -2.00 14.92
CA LEU A 243 22.45 -0.75 14.25
C LEU A 243 23.76 -0.16 14.80
N LEU A 244 24.07 -0.49 16.06
CA LEU A 244 25.30 -0.09 16.74
C LEU A 244 26.03 -1.30 17.29
N ARG A 245 27.34 -1.16 17.37
CA ARG A 245 28.21 -2.04 18.14
C ARG A 245 28.76 -1.23 19.33
N VAL A 246 28.49 -1.69 20.54
CA VAL A 246 29.00 -1.07 21.77
C VAL A 246 30.09 -1.96 22.33
N GLU A 247 31.27 -1.39 22.58
CA GLU A 247 32.42 -2.07 23.18
C GLU A 247 32.32 -2.07 24.72
N PRO A 248 33.03 -2.97 25.40
CA PRO A 248 32.98 -3.07 26.87
C PRO A 248 33.41 -1.76 27.62
N ASP A 249 34.14 -0.88 26.95
CA ASP A 249 34.54 0.42 27.48
C ASP A 249 33.44 1.52 27.22
N GLY A 250 32.29 1.16 26.69
CA GLY A 250 31.16 2.05 26.45
C GLY A 250 31.26 2.85 25.13
N ARG A 251 32.32 2.64 24.33
CA ARG A 251 32.39 3.27 23.01
C ARG A 251 31.45 2.62 22.04
N ALA A 252 30.65 3.43 21.29
CA ALA A 252 29.72 2.99 20.30
C ALA A 252 30.22 3.27 18.87
N TYR A 253 29.92 2.36 17.95
CA TYR A 253 30.28 2.43 16.54
C TYR A 253 29.07 2.06 15.70
N LEU A 254 28.95 2.57 14.45
CA LEU A 254 27.95 2.09 13.51
C LEU A 254 28.21 0.63 13.13
N ALA A 255 27.20 -0.21 13.22
CA ALA A 255 27.25 -1.60 12.79
C ALA A 255 26.80 -1.69 11.32
N ALA A 256 27.71 -1.44 10.39
CA ALA A 256 27.43 -1.49 8.96
C ALA A 256 28.60 -2.12 8.19
N GLU A 257 28.33 -2.66 7.02
CA GLU A 257 29.37 -3.00 6.08
C GLU A 257 30.07 -1.73 5.55
N PRO A 258 31.35 -1.80 5.14
CA PRO A 258 32.08 -0.67 4.62
C PRO A 258 31.65 -0.32 3.18
N LYS A 259 30.34 -0.25 2.95
CA LYS A 259 29.68 0.24 1.74
C LYS A 259 28.91 1.50 2.09
N LYS A 260 28.98 2.49 1.20
CA LYS A 260 28.31 3.77 1.43
C LYS A 260 26.81 3.62 1.72
N SER A 261 26.11 2.80 0.92
CA SER A 261 24.67 2.53 1.09
C SER A 261 24.34 1.93 2.45
N SER A 262 25.15 0.97 2.94
CA SER A 262 24.95 0.34 4.26
C SER A 262 25.15 1.35 5.40
N VAL A 263 26.17 2.20 5.31
CA VAL A 263 26.47 3.24 6.30
C VAL A 263 25.38 4.31 6.31
N GLU A 264 24.96 4.78 5.14
CA GLU A 264 23.88 5.77 5.01
C GLU A 264 22.56 5.19 5.53
N ARG A 265 22.25 3.93 5.21
CA ARG A 265 21.05 3.25 5.71
C ARG A 265 21.01 3.20 7.24
N VAL A 266 22.07 2.73 7.90
CA VAL A 266 22.12 2.69 9.36
C VAL A 266 22.02 4.09 9.97
N SER A 267 22.69 5.08 9.40
CA SER A 267 22.56 6.46 9.84
C SER A 267 21.14 7.01 9.69
N ASN A 268 20.47 6.70 8.57
CA ASN A 268 19.09 7.10 8.34
C ASN A 268 18.11 6.42 9.30
N LEU A 269 18.35 5.15 9.65
CA LEU A 269 17.55 4.44 10.66
C LEU A 269 17.62 5.14 12.02
N LEU A 270 18.80 5.59 12.41
CA LEU A 270 18.99 6.31 13.67
C LEU A 270 18.38 7.72 13.68
N ASP A 271 18.38 8.43 12.55
CA ASP A 271 18.01 9.86 12.49
C ASP A 271 16.55 10.11 12.01
N GLY A 272 16.06 9.38 11.01
CA GLY A 272 14.78 9.62 10.37
C GLY A 272 13.88 8.41 10.27
N ALA A 273 14.36 7.30 9.70
CA ALA A 273 13.56 6.11 9.41
C ALA A 273 13.11 5.34 10.67
N TRP A 274 13.61 5.69 11.87
CA TRP A 274 13.06 5.20 13.13
C TRP A 274 11.54 5.44 13.23
N LEU A 275 11.04 6.55 12.66
CA LEU A 275 9.62 6.87 12.64
C LEU A 275 8.83 5.89 11.76
N GLU A 276 9.39 5.51 10.63
CA GLU A 276 8.79 4.52 9.73
C GLU A 276 8.64 3.17 10.44
N LEU A 277 9.68 2.75 11.17
CA LEU A 277 9.66 1.53 11.98
C LEU A 277 8.64 1.60 13.13
N ALA A 278 8.55 2.75 13.80
CA ALA A 278 7.55 2.97 14.85
C ALA A 278 6.12 2.89 14.29
N VAL A 279 5.87 3.54 13.16
CA VAL A 279 4.58 3.51 12.48
C VAL A 279 4.26 2.10 11.97
N ALA A 280 5.25 1.37 11.45
CA ALA A 280 5.10 -0.02 11.05
C ALA A 280 4.70 -0.94 12.21
N ASP A 281 5.35 -0.78 13.37
CA ASP A 281 5.00 -1.53 14.58
C ASP A 281 3.58 -1.21 15.06
N MET A 282 3.17 0.07 15.05
CA MET A 282 1.81 0.49 15.39
C MET A 282 0.78 -0.09 14.41
N ALA A 283 1.07 -0.05 13.11
CA ALA A 283 0.20 -0.58 12.06
C ALA A 283 -0.01 -2.09 12.20
N ARG A 284 1.06 -2.85 12.46
CA ARG A 284 0.99 -4.31 12.69
C ARG A 284 0.15 -4.67 13.91
N ARG A 285 0.33 -3.95 15.02
CA ARG A 285 -0.39 -4.22 16.27
C ARG A 285 -1.82 -3.70 16.27
N GLY A 286 -2.10 -2.66 15.48
CA GLY A 286 -3.39 -2.00 15.47
C GLY A 286 -4.52 -2.78 14.79
N GLY A 287 -4.20 -3.79 13.98
CA GLY A 287 -5.16 -4.69 13.34
C GLY A 287 -5.91 -4.11 12.12
N ARG A 288 -5.94 -2.80 11.94
CA ARG A 288 -6.60 -2.13 10.81
C ARG A 288 -5.94 -2.44 9.47
N PHE A 289 -4.63 -2.50 9.47
CA PHE A 289 -3.84 -2.70 8.26
C PHE A 289 -3.34 -4.14 8.18
N ALA A 290 -3.37 -4.70 6.99
CA ALA A 290 -2.83 -6.01 6.67
C ALA A 290 -1.71 -5.88 5.65
N ASP A 291 -0.85 -6.90 5.60
CA ASP A 291 0.18 -7.03 4.58
C ASP A 291 0.99 -5.74 4.41
N LEU A 292 1.71 -5.38 5.48
CA LEU A 292 2.49 -4.15 5.56
C LEU A 292 3.88 -4.35 4.96
N HIS A 293 4.26 -3.46 4.06
CA HIS A 293 5.57 -3.41 3.39
C HIS A 293 6.27 -2.08 3.68
N TRP A 294 7.60 -2.12 3.81
CA TRP A 294 8.44 -0.98 4.16
C TRP A 294 9.45 -0.66 3.07
N SER A 295 9.76 0.64 2.90
CA SER A 295 10.75 1.13 1.93
C SER A 295 10.49 0.57 0.53
N VAL A 296 9.25 0.79 0.06
CA VAL A 296 8.77 0.21 -1.20
C VAL A 296 9.17 1.09 -2.37
N GLU A 297 9.96 0.53 -3.28
CA GLU A 297 10.33 1.14 -4.56
C GLU A 297 9.56 0.46 -5.69
N PRO A 298 8.54 1.10 -6.28
CA PRO A 298 7.83 0.53 -7.42
C PRO A 298 8.76 0.38 -8.63
N GLU A 299 8.89 -0.84 -9.16
CA GLU A 299 9.55 -1.08 -10.43
C GLU A 299 8.62 -0.69 -11.59
N GLN A 300 8.85 0.45 -12.18
CA GLN A 300 8.25 0.76 -13.47
C GLN A 300 9.35 1.16 -14.44
N ARG A 301 9.43 0.48 -15.58
CA ARG A 301 10.37 0.84 -16.64
C ARG A 301 10.07 2.26 -17.12
N GLY A 302 10.94 3.20 -16.73
CA GLY A 302 10.94 4.56 -17.25
C GLY A 302 10.43 5.68 -16.33
N ASP A 303 9.78 5.36 -15.21
CA ASP A 303 9.32 6.36 -14.25
C ASP A 303 9.96 6.13 -12.89
N ASP A 304 10.72 7.11 -12.42
CA ASP A 304 11.26 7.12 -11.05
C ASP A 304 10.19 7.67 -10.10
N TYR A 305 9.35 6.79 -9.57
CA TYR A 305 8.33 7.20 -8.57
C TYR A 305 8.91 7.45 -7.18
N GLY A 306 10.18 7.14 -6.97
CA GLY A 306 10.86 7.23 -5.70
C GLY A 306 10.33 6.25 -4.65
N GLU A 307 11.06 6.16 -3.55
CA GLU A 307 10.74 5.32 -2.41
C GLU A 307 9.45 5.77 -1.70
N THR A 308 8.68 4.81 -1.22
CA THR A 308 7.49 5.00 -0.39
C THR A 308 7.75 4.39 0.98
N ASP A 309 7.59 5.19 2.04
CA ASP A 309 7.99 4.79 3.40
C ASP A 309 7.27 3.50 3.84
N LEU A 310 5.93 3.44 3.72
CA LEU A 310 5.13 2.25 4.03
C LEU A 310 3.94 2.11 3.07
N ILE A 311 3.61 0.87 2.72
CA ILE A 311 2.38 0.51 2.00
C ILE A 311 1.70 -0.65 2.73
N ALA A 312 0.38 -0.59 2.85
CA ALA A 312 -0.42 -1.64 3.49
C ALA A 312 -1.80 -1.78 2.86
N VAL A 313 -2.47 -2.89 3.08
CA VAL A 313 -3.89 -3.05 2.77
C VAL A 313 -4.73 -2.50 3.94
N ASP A 314 -5.52 -1.45 3.72
CA ASP A 314 -6.50 -0.96 4.68
C ASP A 314 -7.75 -1.85 4.66
N ARG A 315 -7.91 -2.70 5.69
CA ARG A 315 -9.05 -3.61 5.81
C ARG A 315 -10.41 -2.91 5.94
N GLN A 316 -10.42 -1.68 6.41
CA GLN A 316 -11.66 -0.91 6.56
C GLN A 316 -12.13 -0.30 5.25
N LYS A 317 -11.18 0.16 4.43
CA LYS A 317 -11.48 0.85 3.16
C LYS A 317 -11.35 -0.04 1.94
N LEU A 318 -10.83 -1.26 2.11
CA LEU A 318 -10.59 -2.21 1.02
C LEU A 318 -9.73 -1.61 -0.09
N ASN A 319 -8.65 -0.96 0.29
CA ASN A 319 -7.74 -0.32 -0.66
C ASN A 319 -6.31 -0.33 -0.13
N LEU A 320 -5.37 0.18 -0.91
CA LEU A 320 -4.03 0.45 -0.40
C LEU A 320 -4.02 1.73 0.44
N ALA A 321 -3.39 1.64 1.60
CA ALA A 321 -2.90 2.75 2.38
C ALA A 321 -1.44 2.99 2.03
N VAL A 322 -1.13 4.19 1.54
CA VAL A 322 0.21 4.64 1.19
C VAL A 322 0.60 5.69 2.22
N ILE A 323 1.62 5.36 3.03
CA ILE A 323 1.93 6.10 4.26
C ILE A 323 3.29 6.76 4.10
N SER A 324 3.36 8.06 4.36
CA SER A 324 4.62 8.81 4.47
C SER A 324 4.87 9.21 5.92
N CYS A 325 6.12 9.06 6.35
CA CYS A 325 6.58 9.36 7.69
C CYS A 325 7.57 10.53 7.65
N LYS A 326 7.29 11.60 8.39
CA LYS A 326 8.16 12.77 8.46
C LYS A 326 8.38 13.20 9.91
N THR A 327 9.62 13.38 10.28
CA THR A 327 9.97 13.77 11.66
C THR A 327 9.67 15.25 11.95
N SER A 328 9.63 16.08 10.91
CA SER A 328 9.33 17.52 11.03
C SER A 328 8.59 18.05 9.80
N THR A 329 8.00 19.25 9.92
CA THR A 329 7.31 19.95 8.83
C THR A 329 8.24 20.61 7.80
N GLU A 330 9.54 20.55 7.95
CA GLU A 330 10.47 21.24 7.04
C GLU A 330 10.36 20.77 5.59
N HIS A 331 9.97 19.51 5.41
CA HIS A 331 9.84 18.88 4.11
C HIS A 331 8.38 18.69 3.63
N VAL A 332 7.38 19.19 4.37
CA VAL A 332 5.95 18.89 4.11
C VAL A 332 5.09 20.15 4.03
N SER A 333 5.68 21.34 4.06
CA SER A 333 4.94 22.59 4.25
C SER A 333 4.19 23.11 3.01
N THR A 334 4.24 22.41 1.87
CA THR A 334 3.65 22.90 0.63
C THR A 334 2.50 22.04 0.14
N LEU A 335 1.50 22.68 -0.45
CA LEU A 335 0.37 22.05 -1.15
C LEU A 335 0.86 21.09 -2.24
N GLU A 336 2.00 21.40 -2.83
CA GLU A 336 2.67 20.62 -3.86
C GLU A 336 3.12 19.24 -3.34
N HIS A 337 3.69 19.16 -2.14
CA HIS A 337 4.07 17.89 -1.52
C HIS A 337 2.86 16.99 -1.26
N LEU A 338 1.77 17.53 -0.72
CA LEU A 338 0.55 16.76 -0.49
C LEU A 338 -0.09 16.33 -1.81
N SER A 339 -0.05 17.18 -2.86
CA SER A 339 -0.56 16.81 -4.19
C SER A 339 0.25 15.67 -4.80
N SER A 340 1.57 15.78 -4.79
CA SER A 340 2.47 14.72 -5.27
C SER A 340 2.24 13.40 -4.51
N TRP A 341 2.04 13.48 -3.19
CA TRP A 341 1.76 12.31 -2.37
C TRP A 341 0.41 11.65 -2.69
N ARG A 342 -0.64 12.44 -2.90
CA ARG A 342 -1.93 11.95 -3.37
C ARG A 342 -1.83 11.24 -4.71
N ASP A 343 -1.09 11.85 -5.65
CA ASP A 343 -0.96 11.30 -6.99
C ASP A 343 -0.15 10.00 -6.97
N ARG A 344 0.86 9.90 -6.10
CA ARG A 344 1.58 8.65 -5.82
C ARG A 344 0.65 7.57 -5.27
N ALA A 345 -0.14 7.87 -4.25
CA ALA A 345 -1.08 6.91 -3.69
C ALA A 345 -2.04 6.36 -4.76
N ARG A 346 -2.56 7.24 -5.63
CA ARG A 346 -3.44 6.84 -6.75
C ARG A 346 -2.71 5.99 -7.78
N THR A 347 -1.47 6.28 -8.06
CA THR A 347 -0.66 5.51 -9.01
C THR A 347 -0.40 4.10 -8.53
N LEU A 348 -0.18 3.91 -7.22
CA LEU A 348 0.13 2.60 -6.62
C LEU A 348 -1.12 1.75 -6.36
N GLY A 349 -2.19 2.35 -5.88
CA GLY A 349 -3.38 1.63 -5.42
C GLY A 349 -4.69 1.99 -6.14
N GLY A 350 -4.62 2.76 -7.23
CA GLY A 350 -5.81 3.20 -7.97
C GLY A 350 -6.53 4.39 -7.31
N SER A 351 -7.67 4.75 -7.87
CA SER A 351 -8.41 5.98 -7.48
C SER A 351 -8.93 6.00 -6.04
N HIS A 352 -9.01 4.83 -5.39
CA HIS A 352 -9.48 4.69 -4.01
C HIS A 352 -8.35 4.54 -2.99
N ALA A 353 -7.10 4.47 -3.41
CA ALA A 353 -5.98 4.43 -2.47
C ALA A 353 -6.02 5.62 -1.51
N SER A 354 -5.71 5.36 -0.25
CA SER A 354 -5.64 6.39 0.78
C SER A 354 -4.20 6.82 1.02
N GLY A 355 -3.95 8.13 0.95
CA GLY A 355 -2.69 8.71 1.39
C GLY A 355 -2.74 9.02 2.88
N HIS A 356 -1.69 8.65 3.62
CA HIS A 356 -1.51 8.98 5.02
C HIS A 356 -0.18 9.70 5.20
N LEU A 357 -0.18 10.78 5.96
CA LEU A 357 1.01 11.49 6.39
C LEU A 357 1.12 11.37 7.91
N CYS A 358 2.12 10.65 8.39
CA CYS A 358 2.46 10.55 9.80
C CYS A 358 3.59 11.55 10.11
N LEU A 359 3.27 12.60 10.85
CA LEU A 359 4.19 13.68 11.19
C LEU A 359 4.51 13.64 12.69
N PHE A 360 5.77 13.43 13.05
CA PHE A 360 6.14 13.37 14.46
C PHE A 360 6.01 14.72 15.17
N ARG A 361 6.45 15.84 14.52
CA ARG A 361 6.31 17.19 15.11
C ARG A 361 5.94 18.24 14.09
N ALA A 362 4.96 19.07 14.41
CA ALA A 362 4.69 20.34 13.76
C ALA A 362 5.43 21.47 14.48
N LYS A 363 5.84 22.52 13.75
CA LYS A 363 6.53 23.70 14.35
C LYS A 363 5.61 24.47 15.30
N SER A 364 4.29 24.42 15.08
CA SER A 364 3.28 25.07 15.92
C SER A 364 1.92 24.40 15.77
N PRO A 365 1.01 24.56 16.76
CA PRO A 365 -0.37 24.10 16.65
C PRO A 365 -1.11 24.68 15.43
N ALA A 366 -0.84 25.93 15.05
CA ALA A 366 -1.43 26.54 13.87
C ALA A 366 -1.02 25.82 12.59
N GLN A 367 0.28 25.51 12.43
CA GLN A 367 0.79 24.75 11.28
C GLN A 367 0.21 23.32 11.26
N ALA A 368 0.06 22.67 12.40
CA ALA A 368 -0.59 21.38 12.50
C ALA A 368 -2.04 21.42 11.95
N SER A 369 -2.81 22.41 12.39
CA SER A 369 -4.18 22.64 11.94
C SER A 369 -4.26 22.91 10.43
N ASP A 370 -3.36 23.75 9.90
CA ASP A 370 -3.30 24.07 8.47
C ASP A 370 -2.96 22.83 7.63
N LEU A 371 -2.02 21.99 8.07
CA LEU A 371 -1.68 20.75 7.40
C LEU A 371 -2.86 19.76 7.38
N CYS A 372 -3.56 19.61 8.49
CA CYS A 372 -4.76 18.77 8.56
C CYS A 372 -5.86 19.28 7.62
N ALA A 373 -6.08 20.60 7.57
CA ALA A 373 -7.05 21.22 6.67
C ALA A 373 -6.66 21.05 5.18
N MET A 374 -5.40 21.20 4.85
CA MET A 374 -4.89 20.95 3.49
C MET A 374 -5.00 19.47 3.13
N GLY A 375 -4.61 18.57 4.02
CA GLY A 375 -4.72 17.13 3.83
C GLY A 375 -6.16 16.72 3.52
N LYS A 376 -7.13 17.22 4.29
CA LYS A 376 -8.56 16.97 4.06
C LYS A 376 -9.00 17.41 2.65
N LYS A 377 -8.57 18.57 2.16
CA LYS A 377 -8.86 19.05 0.79
C LYS A 377 -8.25 18.15 -0.28
N MET A 378 -7.11 17.53 0.00
CA MET A 378 -6.38 16.63 -0.91
C MET A 378 -6.75 15.16 -0.76
N ASN A 379 -7.69 14.83 0.12
CA ASN A 379 -8.02 13.44 0.50
C ASN A 379 -6.80 12.67 1.05
N ILE A 380 -5.98 13.36 1.84
CA ILE A 380 -4.87 12.77 2.59
C ILE A 380 -5.20 12.88 4.07
N GLN A 381 -5.00 11.81 4.81
CA GLN A 381 -5.16 11.78 6.25
C GLN A 381 -3.83 12.20 6.89
N VAL A 382 -3.84 13.31 7.62
CA VAL A 382 -2.67 13.83 8.33
C VAL A 382 -2.81 13.47 9.80
N HIS A 383 -1.80 12.78 10.35
CA HIS A 383 -1.72 12.34 11.73
C HIS A 383 -0.48 12.94 12.38
N ILE A 384 -0.63 13.57 13.51
CA ILE A 384 0.47 14.30 14.17
C ILE A 384 0.67 13.75 15.57
N ALA A 385 1.92 13.42 15.90
CA ALA A 385 2.34 12.97 17.23
C ALA A 385 1.37 11.93 17.83
N GLU A 386 0.72 12.27 18.93
CA GLU A 386 -0.12 11.35 19.70
C GLU A 386 -1.34 10.79 18.93
N ASP A 387 -1.75 11.45 17.84
CA ASP A 387 -2.86 10.97 16.99
C ASP A 387 -2.43 9.78 16.11
N ILE A 388 -1.13 9.56 15.92
CA ILE A 388 -0.61 8.50 15.03
C ILE A 388 -1.05 7.11 15.50
N PRO A 389 -0.92 6.72 16.78
CA PRO A 389 -1.34 5.38 17.23
C PRO A 389 -2.82 5.10 17.02
N ALA A 390 -3.68 6.11 17.26
CA ALA A 390 -5.13 5.96 17.10
C ALA A 390 -5.55 5.70 15.64
N CYS A 391 -4.79 6.21 14.67
CA CYS A 391 -5.03 5.99 13.25
C CYS A 391 -4.96 4.51 12.86
N PHE A 392 -4.12 3.74 13.51
CA PHE A 392 -3.82 2.35 13.18
C PHE A 392 -4.65 1.35 14.00
N ALA A 393 -5.33 1.80 15.05
CA ALA A 393 -6.20 0.95 15.84
C ALA A 393 -7.44 0.52 15.04
N GLU A 394 -7.89 -0.73 15.23
CA GLU A 394 -9.23 -1.12 14.82
C GLU A 394 -10.25 -0.23 15.55
N PRO A 395 -11.29 0.29 14.87
CA PRO A 395 -12.39 0.93 15.59
C PRO A 395 -12.98 -0.11 16.54
N CYS A 396 -13.19 0.29 17.78
CA CYS A 396 -13.90 -0.54 18.74
C CYS A 396 -15.16 -1.10 18.06
N SER A 397 -15.34 -2.40 18.08
CA SER A 397 -16.40 -3.18 17.42
C SER A 397 -17.81 -2.89 18.00
N GLY A 398 -18.17 -1.60 18.10
CA GLY A 398 -19.41 -1.08 18.67
C GLY A 398 -20.19 -0.11 17.79
N ALA A 399 -19.74 0.15 16.55
CA ALA A 399 -20.41 1.08 15.63
C ALA A 399 -20.56 0.43 14.25
N LEU A 400 -21.39 -0.60 14.15
CA LEU A 400 -22.00 -1.10 12.93
C LEU A 400 -23.51 -1.06 13.08
#